data_3fc4b6e09526f114963896095533948f
#
_entry.id   3fc4b6e09526f114963896095533948f
#
_cell.length_a   1.000
_cell.length_b   1.000
_cell.length_c   1.000
_cell.angle_alpha   90.00
_cell.angle_beta   90.00
_cell.angle_gamma   90.00
#
_symmetry.space_group_name_H-M   'P 1'
#
loop_
_entity.id
_entity.type
_entity.pdbx_description
1 polymer ?
#
loop_
_entity_poly.entity_id
_entity_poly.type
_entity_poly.pdbx_seq_one_letter_code
_entity_poly.pdbx_strand_id
1 'polypeptide(L)'
;KMHKFTLLLKKESRSIIAFAILSAILVTLLLLDFDKNLFSEIFHDICVYTREFVGYSTVFCILVLLFLIFSRYGNIRLGGEKAKPEYSNFSWFSCLVMAGMGIGLIFYSQEPLYHLFNNPYVGNVSGTPEEIAYSLTLYDWTFNVWALYGLLSIIIGYLYYNKGRALKLSSIFPGRTQEWFKNLIDVLMALGIVAGLTTSLGLGVSQLKSGIDYVFMTNVNPYLLMLIVGLVATWSVNSGLKRGVKWLSNLSSILVFILLVVISVLAYMNLNVSNTIGYTL
;
A
#
# COMPACT_ATOMS: atom_id res chain seq x y z
N LYS A 1 -2.10 34.76 -3.53
CA LYS A 1 -1.99 33.34 -3.14
C LYS A 1 -3.08 32.92 -2.14
N MET A 2 -3.35 33.72 -1.12
CA MET A 2 -4.38 33.46 -0.09
C MET A 2 -5.80 33.37 -0.64
N HIS A 3 -6.19 34.28 -1.54
CA HIS A 3 -7.52 34.26 -2.20
C HIS A 3 -7.79 33.01 -3.03
N LYS A 4 -6.76 32.48 -3.73
CA LYS A 4 -6.84 31.24 -4.51
C LYS A 4 -6.98 30.02 -3.59
N PHE A 5 -6.33 30.04 -2.43
CA PHE A 5 -6.45 29.01 -1.40
C PHE A 5 -7.83 28.99 -0.76
N THR A 6 -8.39 30.16 -0.44
CA THR A 6 -9.75 30.29 0.12
C THR A 6 -10.84 29.81 -0.86
N LEU A 7 -10.66 30.08 -2.15
CA LEU A 7 -11.56 29.59 -3.21
C LEU A 7 -11.46 28.06 -3.37
N LEU A 8 -10.27 27.49 -3.28
CA LEU A 8 -10.08 26.04 -3.30
C LEU A 8 -10.73 25.38 -2.09
N LEU A 9 -10.53 25.91 -0.88
CA LEU A 9 -11.19 25.40 0.33
C LEU A 9 -12.72 25.48 0.23
N LYS A 10 -13.28 26.54 -0.33
CA LYS A 10 -14.74 26.69 -0.52
C LYS A 10 -15.28 25.70 -1.56
N LYS A 11 -14.51 25.38 -2.60
CA LYS A 11 -14.88 24.39 -3.61
C LYS A 11 -14.84 22.97 -3.07
N GLU A 12 -13.86 22.67 -2.20
CA GLU A 12 -13.66 21.35 -1.60
C GLU A 12 -14.41 21.17 -0.26
N SER A 13 -15.08 22.22 0.24
CA SER A 13 -15.72 22.19 1.57
C SER A 13 -16.70 21.04 1.76
N ARG A 14 -17.48 20.70 0.74
CA ARG A 14 -18.47 19.60 0.81
C ARG A 14 -17.79 18.24 0.96
N SER A 15 -16.71 17.99 0.23
CA SER A 15 -15.93 16.75 0.34
C SER A 15 -15.22 16.65 1.68
N ILE A 16 -14.68 17.75 2.19
CA ILE A 16 -14.04 17.82 3.51
C ILE A 16 -15.06 17.57 4.63
N ILE A 17 -16.24 18.17 4.55
CA ILE A 17 -17.32 17.96 5.53
C ILE A 17 -17.80 16.51 5.48
N ALA A 18 -18.05 15.95 4.28
CA ALA A 18 -18.46 14.57 4.13
C ALA A 18 -17.41 13.60 4.69
N PHE A 19 -16.13 13.84 4.42
CA PHE A 19 -15.02 13.08 4.99
C PHE A 19 -15.00 13.14 6.52
N ALA A 20 -15.14 14.34 7.09
CA ALA A 20 -15.16 14.53 8.54
C ALA A 20 -16.34 13.82 9.20
N ILE A 21 -17.54 13.90 8.61
CA ILE A 21 -18.74 13.21 9.11
C ILE A 21 -18.55 11.69 9.05
N LEU A 22 -18.11 11.14 7.92
CA LEU A 22 -17.88 9.70 7.77
C LEU A 22 -16.78 9.19 8.71
N SER A 23 -15.69 9.95 8.87
CA SER A 23 -14.65 9.62 9.84
C SER A 23 -15.18 9.65 11.27
N ALA A 24 -15.98 10.63 11.65
CA ALA A 24 -16.61 10.74 12.96
C ALA A 24 -17.58 9.56 13.21
N ILE A 25 -18.40 9.19 12.23
CA ILE A 25 -19.28 8.03 12.31
C ILE A 25 -18.45 6.75 12.53
N LEU A 26 -17.39 6.53 11.72
CA LEU A 26 -16.53 5.36 11.84
C LEU A 26 -15.86 5.29 13.22
N VAL A 27 -15.29 6.39 13.71
CA VAL A 27 -14.69 6.47 15.05
C VAL A 27 -15.74 6.21 16.14
N THR A 28 -16.93 6.78 16.01
CA THR A 28 -18.02 6.55 16.98
C THR A 28 -18.43 5.07 16.99
N LEU A 29 -18.58 4.44 15.85
CA LEU A 29 -18.88 3.02 15.75
C LEU A 29 -17.78 2.15 16.38
N LEU A 30 -16.52 2.51 16.20
CA LEU A 30 -15.39 1.81 16.83
C LEU A 30 -15.33 2.02 18.35
N LEU A 31 -15.72 3.20 18.85
CA LEU A 31 -15.72 3.53 20.27
C LEU A 31 -16.92 2.96 21.03
N LEU A 32 -18.04 2.73 20.36
CA LEU A 32 -19.26 2.18 20.95
C LEU A 32 -19.21 0.66 21.16
N ASP A 33 -18.02 0.06 21.04
CA ASP A 33 -17.80 -1.38 21.22
C ASP A 33 -18.81 -2.23 20.41
N PHE A 34 -19.02 -1.79 19.16
CA PHE A 34 -19.83 -2.56 18.23
C PHE A 34 -19.29 -3.99 18.22
N ASP A 35 -20.19 -4.95 18.37
CA ASP A 35 -19.89 -6.37 18.45
C ASP A 35 -18.82 -6.74 17.42
N LYS A 36 -17.62 -7.11 17.92
CA LYS A 36 -16.46 -7.46 17.06
C LYS A 36 -16.82 -8.57 16.09
N ASN A 37 -17.79 -9.40 16.44
CA ASN A 37 -18.31 -10.48 15.63
C ASN A 37 -19.09 -9.91 14.43
N LEU A 38 -19.97 -8.93 14.63
CA LEU A 38 -20.74 -8.31 13.56
C LEU A 38 -19.83 -7.63 12.53
N PHE A 39 -18.80 -6.91 12.98
CA PHE A 39 -17.83 -6.29 12.04
C PHE A 39 -17.06 -7.35 11.26
N SER A 40 -16.63 -8.42 11.93
CA SER A 40 -15.93 -9.54 11.29
C SER A 40 -16.81 -10.26 10.27
N GLU A 41 -18.09 -10.49 10.60
CA GLU A 41 -19.06 -11.11 9.68
C GLU A 41 -19.32 -10.25 8.45
N ILE A 42 -19.60 -8.95 8.64
CA ILE A 42 -19.80 -8.01 7.52
C ILE A 42 -18.55 -7.97 6.63
N PHE A 43 -17.36 -7.91 7.23
CA PHE A 43 -16.10 -7.91 6.47
C PHE A 43 -15.92 -9.21 5.70
N HIS A 44 -16.19 -10.35 6.35
CA HIS A 44 -16.13 -11.67 5.70
C HIS A 44 -17.09 -11.73 4.50
N ASP A 45 -18.33 -11.32 4.67
CA ASP A 45 -19.33 -11.32 3.61
C ASP A 45 -18.90 -10.44 2.43
N ILE A 46 -18.43 -9.23 2.70
CA ILE A 46 -17.90 -8.34 1.67
C ILE A 46 -16.76 -9.05 0.90
N CYS A 47 -15.82 -9.68 1.59
CA CYS A 47 -14.73 -10.42 0.96
C CYS A 47 -15.24 -11.58 0.10
N VAL A 48 -16.20 -12.35 0.59
CA VAL A 48 -16.79 -13.47 -0.15
C VAL A 48 -17.49 -13.00 -1.43
N TYR A 49 -18.31 -11.94 -1.34
CA TYR A 49 -19.03 -11.42 -2.52
C TYR A 49 -18.14 -10.69 -3.51
N THR A 50 -17.03 -10.09 -3.06
CA THR A 50 -16.15 -9.31 -3.93
C THR A 50 -14.97 -10.08 -4.49
N ARG A 51 -14.63 -11.26 -3.95
CA ARG A 51 -13.42 -12.01 -4.31
C ARG A 51 -13.31 -12.32 -5.81
N GLU A 52 -14.40 -12.75 -6.44
CA GLU A 52 -14.40 -13.07 -7.87
C GLU A 52 -14.22 -11.82 -8.72
N PHE A 53 -14.92 -10.74 -8.37
CA PHE A 53 -14.78 -9.46 -9.03
C PHE A 53 -13.35 -8.93 -8.92
N VAL A 54 -12.73 -9.00 -7.73
CA VAL A 54 -11.34 -8.59 -7.52
C VAL A 54 -10.40 -9.47 -8.35
N GLY A 55 -10.58 -10.78 -8.35
CA GLY A 55 -9.77 -11.72 -9.13
C GLY A 55 -9.81 -11.41 -10.63
N TYR A 56 -11.01 -11.29 -11.21
CA TYR A 56 -11.15 -10.94 -12.64
C TYR A 56 -10.61 -9.54 -12.95
N SER A 57 -10.83 -8.58 -12.06
CA SER A 57 -10.30 -7.22 -12.22
C SER A 57 -8.77 -7.20 -12.24
N THR A 58 -8.14 -8.01 -11.41
CA THR A 58 -6.68 -8.17 -11.35
C THR A 58 -6.12 -8.73 -12.66
N VAL A 59 -6.70 -9.81 -13.15
CA VAL A 59 -6.32 -10.41 -14.45
C VAL A 59 -6.50 -9.39 -15.58
N PHE A 60 -7.62 -8.67 -15.60
CA PHE A 60 -7.87 -7.62 -16.59
C PHE A 60 -6.79 -6.53 -16.50
N CYS A 61 -6.43 -6.06 -15.31
CA CYS A 61 -5.38 -5.06 -15.13
C CYS A 61 -4.02 -5.55 -15.63
N ILE A 62 -3.65 -6.81 -15.37
CA ILE A 62 -2.42 -7.42 -15.87
C ILE A 62 -2.42 -7.41 -17.40
N LEU A 63 -3.50 -7.87 -18.03
CA LEU A 63 -3.61 -7.93 -19.49
C LEU A 63 -3.50 -6.52 -20.12
N VAL A 64 -4.16 -5.53 -19.52
CA VAL A 64 -4.07 -4.13 -20.00
C VAL A 64 -2.65 -3.59 -19.83
N LEU A 65 -1.97 -3.86 -18.72
CA LEU A 65 -0.58 -3.42 -18.52
C LEU A 65 0.37 -4.07 -19.53
N LEU A 66 0.24 -5.37 -19.78
CA LEU A 66 1.01 -6.07 -20.80
C LEU A 66 0.74 -5.47 -22.19
N PHE A 67 -0.52 -5.24 -22.53
CA PHE A 67 -0.88 -4.55 -23.77
C PHE A 67 -0.22 -3.17 -23.87
N LEU A 68 -0.24 -2.36 -22.81
CA LEU A 68 0.39 -1.04 -22.80
C LEU A 68 1.90 -1.14 -23.01
N ILE A 69 2.58 -2.09 -22.36
CA ILE A 69 4.04 -2.29 -22.49
C ILE A 69 4.44 -2.61 -23.94
N PHE A 70 3.71 -3.53 -24.59
CA PHE A 70 4.04 -3.98 -25.94
C PHE A 70 3.42 -3.13 -27.05
N SER A 71 2.58 -2.15 -26.73
CA SER A 71 1.96 -1.25 -27.69
C SER A 71 2.75 0.04 -27.86
N ARG A 72 2.37 0.83 -28.89
CA ARG A 72 2.89 2.17 -29.08
C ARG A 72 2.64 3.13 -27.89
N TYR A 73 1.68 2.80 -27.05
CA TYR A 73 1.33 3.60 -25.86
C TYR A 73 2.38 3.51 -24.76
N GLY A 74 3.16 2.43 -24.70
CA GLY A 74 4.27 2.28 -23.75
C GLY A 74 5.38 3.33 -23.93
N ASN A 75 5.48 3.94 -25.11
CA ASN A 75 6.46 4.97 -25.39
C ASN A 75 6.00 6.40 -25.00
N ILE A 76 4.78 6.55 -24.49
CA ILE A 76 4.27 7.86 -24.08
C ILE A 76 5.05 8.36 -22.86
N ARG A 77 5.70 9.50 -23.00
CA ARG A 77 6.43 10.14 -21.92
C ARG A 77 5.49 11.01 -21.09
N LEU A 78 5.45 10.77 -19.77
CA LEU A 78 4.69 11.60 -18.85
C LEU A 78 5.30 12.99 -18.76
N GLY A 79 4.48 14.04 -18.93
CA GLY A 79 4.93 15.44 -18.99
C GLY A 79 5.43 15.91 -20.36
N GLY A 80 5.31 15.07 -21.40
CA GLY A 80 5.68 15.37 -22.78
C GLY A 80 7.12 15.01 -23.15
N GLU A 81 7.48 15.21 -24.40
CA GLU A 81 8.77 14.75 -24.97
C GLU A 81 10.00 15.33 -24.29
N LYS A 82 9.94 16.56 -23.82
CA LYS A 82 11.04 17.27 -23.16
C LYS A 82 11.11 17.05 -21.65
N ALA A 83 10.18 16.29 -21.07
CA ALA A 83 10.16 16.04 -19.65
C ALA A 83 11.39 15.22 -19.21
N LYS A 84 11.99 15.64 -18.09
CA LYS A 84 13.13 14.95 -17.47
C LYS A 84 12.68 14.34 -16.14
N PRO A 85 13.21 13.18 -15.73
CA PRO A 85 12.95 12.62 -14.43
C PRO A 85 13.30 13.60 -13.30
N GLU A 86 12.42 13.75 -12.31
CA GLU A 86 12.66 14.60 -11.15
C GLU A 86 13.51 13.91 -10.07
N TYR A 87 13.57 12.58 -10.10
CA TYR A 87 14.28 11.76 -9.13
C TYR A 87 15.32 10.90 -9.83
N SER A 88 16.41 10.57 -9.14
CA SER A 88 17.32 9.50 -9.58
C SER A 88 16.60 8.16 -9.54
N ASN A 89 17.06 7.19 -10.32
CA ASN A 89 16.48 5.84 -10.35
C ASN A 89 16.42 5.20 -8.94
N PHE A 90 17.49 5.37 -8.16
CA PHE A 90 17.53 4.87 -6.78
C PHE A 90 16.47 5.52 -5.90
N SER A 91 16.35 6.86 -5.92
CA SER A 91 15.34 7.55 -5.10
C SER A 91 13.91 7.25 -5.55
N TRP A 92 13.67 7.11 -6.84
CA TRP A 92 12.39 6.70 -7.38
C TRP A 92 12.02 5.29 -6.89
N PHE A 93 12.94 4.33 -7.05
CA PHE A 93 12.77 2.96 -6.58
C PHE A 93 12.52 2.92 -5.07
N SER A 94 13.34 3.62 -4.27
CA SER A 94 13.21 3.68 -2.81
C SER A 94 11.85 4.22 -2.37
N CYS A 95 11.38 5.29 -2.99
CA CYS A 95 10.07 5.86 -2.65
C CYS A 95 8.92 4.89 -2.94
N LEU A 96 8.98 4.16 -4.07
CA LEU A 96 7.95 3.19 -4.43
C LEU A 96 7.97 1.96 -3.51
N VAL A 97 9.15 1.38 -3.30
CA VAL A 97 9.29 0.17 -2.47
C VAL A 97 8.93 0.45 -1.02
N MET A 98 9.41 1.56 -0.46
CA MET A 98 9.10 1.89 0.94
C MET A 98 7.64 2.31 1.15
N ALA A 99 7.00 2.92 0.16
CA ALA A 99 5.57 3.22 0.23
C ALA A 99 4.70 1.95 0.19
N GLY A 100 5.08 0.96 -0.61
CA GLY A 100 4.29 -0.26 -0.80
C GLY A 100 4.67 -1.40 0.15
N MET A 101 5.94 -1.56 0.47
CA MET A 101 6.47 -2.75 1.16
C MET A 101 7.20 -2.44 2.48
N GLY A 102 7.16 -1.19 2.97
CA GLY A 102 7.93 -0.80 4.15
C GLY A 102 7.67 -1.68 5.38
N ILE A 103 6.41 -1.87 5.76
CA ILE A 103 6.02 -2.76 6.86
C ILE A 103 5.84 -4.18 6.34
N GLY A 104 5.29 -4.34 5.14
CA GLY A 104 4.98 -5.61 4.53
C GLY A 104 6.15 -6.57 4.48
N LEU A 105 7.33 -6.08 4.11
CA LEU A 105 8.52 -6.92 3.97
C LEU A 105 8.88 -7.67 5.26
N ILE A 106 8.73 -7.05 6.41
CA ILE A 106 9.11 -7.66 7.69
C ILE A 106 7.90 -8.32 8.36
N PHE A 107 6.75 -7.63 8.41
CA PHE A 107 5.56 -8.12 9.09
C PHE A 107 4.99 -9.38 8.42
N TYR A 108 4.90 -9.36 7.10
CA TYR A 108 4.36 -10.49 6.34
C TYR A 108 5.41 -11.50 5.86
N SER A 109 6.66 -11.40 6.33
CA SER A 109 7.69 -12.43 6.06
C SER A 109 7.30 -13.82 6.58
N GLN A 110 6.40 -13.90 7.55
CA GLN A 110 5.85 -15.14 8.10
C GLN A 110 4.57 -15.63 7.40
N GLU A 111 4.11 -14.95 6.36
CA GLU A 111 2.86 -15.27 5.66
C GLU A 111 2.83 -16.70 5.06
N PRO A 112 3.93 -17.26 4.54
CA PRO A 112 3.96 -18.67 4.13
C PRO A 112 3.58 -19.63 5.27
N LEU A 113 4.04 -19.36 6.49
CA LEU A 113 3.66 -20.16 7.66
C LEU A 113 2.18 -19.97 8.02
N TYR A 114 1.68 -18.74 7.91
CA TYR A 114 0.25 -18.48 8.11
C TYR A 114 -0.61 -19.26 7.14
N HIS A 115 -0.28 -19.24 5.86
CA HIS A 115 -0.99 -20.04 4.85
C HIS A 115 -0.89 -21.54 5.12
N LEU A 116 0.29 -22.03 5.49
CA LEU A 116 0.50 -23.44 5.79
C LEU A 116 -0.42 -23.97 6.89
N PHE A 117 -0.62 -23.18 7.95
CA PHE A 117 -1.37 -23.64 9.14
C PHE A 117 -2.85 -23.24 9.14
N ASN A 118 -3.23 -22.18 8.44
CA ASN A 118 -4.56 -21.59 8.58
C ASN A 118 -5.37 -21.52 7.28
N ASN A 119 -4.75 -21.74 6.11
CA ASN A 119 -5.47 -21.62 4.86
C ASN A 119 -6.17 -22.92 4.50
N PRO A 120 -7.51 -22.92 4.30
CA PRO A 120 -8.30 -24.11 3.99
C PRO A 120 -7.98 -24.73 2.63
N TYR A 121 -7.31 -24.00 1.74
CA TYR A 121 -6.88 -24.51 0.44
C TYR A 121 -5.65 -25.41 0.53
N VAL A 122 -4.84 -25.27 1.59
CA VAL A 122 -3.70 -26.15 1.83
C VAL A 122 -4.21 -27.56 2.14
N GLY A 123 -3.81 -28.52 1.32
CA GLY A 123 -4.30 -29.92 1.39
C GLY A 123 -5.50 -30.26 0.49
N ASN A 124 -6.17 -29.26 -0.10
CA ASN A 124 -7.31 -29.45 -1.01
C ASN A 124 -6.95 -29.23 -2.49
N VAL A 125 -5.72 -28.77 -2.76
CA VAL A 125 -5.21 -28.50 -4.11
C VAL A 125 -4.02 -29.43 -4.37
N SER A 126 -3.75 -29.77 -5.63
CA SER A 126 -2.61 -30.59 -6.01
C SER A 126 -1.29 -29.87 -5.72
N GLY A 127 -0.42 -30.49 -4.95
CA GLY A 127 0.88 -29.96 -4.53
C GLY A 127 1.18 -30.26 -3.07
N THR A 128 2.41 -30.03 -2.62
CA THR A 128 2.73 -30.11 -1.21
C THR A 128 2.16 -28.90 -0.45
N PRO A 129 1.83 -29.05 0.85
CA PRO A 129 1.33 -27.91 1.65
C PRO A 129 2.23 -26.68 1.59
N GLU A 130 3.54 -26.89 1.58
CA GLU A 130 4.56 -25.83 1.50
C GLU A 130 4.51 -25.12 0.14
N GLU A 131 4.45 -25.86 -0.97
CA GLU A 131 4.34 -25.28 -2.32
C GLU A 131 3.09 -24.41 -2.46
N ILE A 132 1.97 -24.86 -1.92
CA ILE A 132 0.72 -24.11 -1.93
C ILE A 132 0.85 -22.85 -1.09
N ALA A 133 1.42 -22.94 0.10
CA ALA A 133 1.62 -21.80 1.00
C ALA A 133 2.52 -20.72 0.37
N TYR A 134 3.63 -21.10 -0.25
CA TYR A 134 4.50 -20.18 -0.99
C TYR A 134 3.80 -19.60 -2.22
N SER A 135 3.03 -20.39 -2.95
CA SER A 135 2.29 -19.93 -4.13
C SER A 135 1.24 -18.87 -3.76
N LEU A 136 0.54 -19.06 -2.66
CA LEU A 136 -0.43 -18.09 -2.14
C LEU A 136 0.28 -16.79 -1.71
N THR A 137 1.39 -16.89 -0.98
CA THR A 137 2.18 -15.71 -0.61
C THR A 137 2.68 -14.95 -1.85
N LEU A 138 3.17 -15.65 -2.87
CA LEU A 138 3.57 -15.01 -4.12
C LEU A 138 2.38 -14.38 -4.84
N TYR A 139 1.20 -15.02 -4.81
CA TYR A 139 -0.01 -14.45 -5.36
C TYR A 139 -0.37 -13.13 -4.69
N ASP A 140 -0.27 -13.04 -3.38
CA ASP A 140 -0.64 -11.86 -2.60
C ASP A 140 0.36 -10.70 -2.76
N TRP A 141 1.65 -10.97 -3.10
CA TRP A 141 2.70 -9.95 -3.11
C TRP A 141 3.34 -9.66 -4.48
N THR A 142 2.91 -10.33 -5.55
CA THR A 142 3.50 -10.12 -6.88
C THR A 142 2.56 -9.34 -7.83
N PHE A 143 2.50 -9.75 -9.06
CA PHE A 143 1.83 -9.03 -10.15
C PHE A 143 0.37 -8.68 -9.87
N ASN A 144 -0.32 -9.49 -9.11
CA ASN A 144 -1.75 -9.35 -8.90
C ASN A 144 -2.10 -8.01 -8.23
N VAL A 145 -1.50 -7.74 -7.07
CA VAL A 145 -1.75 -6.50 -6.33
C VAL A 145 -1.17 -5.30 -7.06
N TRP A 146 0.07 -5.43 -7.54
CA TRP A 146 0.77 -4.32 -8.19
C TRP A 146 0.15 -3.93 -9.53
N ALA A 147 -0.55 -4.82 -10.22
CA ALA A 147 -1.26 -4.50 -11.46
C ALA A 147 -2.40 -3.50 -11.22
N LEU A 148 -3.16 -3.65 -10.15
CA LEU A 148 -4.23 -2.71 -9.78
C LEU A 148 -3.66 -1.30 -9.54
N TYR A 149 -2.61 -1.20 -8.71
CA TYR A 149 -1.93 0.08 -8.44
C TYR A 149 -1.27 0.65 -9.70
N GLY A 150 -0.61 -0.20 -10.47
CA GLY A 150 0.09 0.19 -11.70
C GLY A 150 -0.83 0.81 -12.73
N LEU A 151 -1.96 0.17 -13.01
CA LEU A 151 -2.92 0.68 -13.98
C LEU A 151 -3.51 2.02 -13.55
N LEU A 152 -3.95 2.13 -12.29
CA LEU A 152 -4.48 3.39 -11.75
C LEU A 152 -3.42 4.50 -11.77
N SER A 153 -2.18 4.18 -11.42
CA SER A 153 -1.07 5.14 -11.43
C SER A 153 -0.77 5.66 -12.84
N ILE A 154 -0.78 4.80 -13.85
CA ILE A 154 -0.58 5.20 -15.26
C ILE A 154 -1.70 6.11 -15.72
N ILE A 155 -2.96 5.76 -15.44
CA ILE A 155 -4.12 6.57 -15.87
C ILE A 155 -4.08 7.94 -15.19
N ILE A 156 -3.95 8.00 -13.87
CA ILE A 156 -3.93 9.26 -13.12
C ILE A 156 -2.69 10.08 -13.51
N GLY A 157 -1.53 9.44 -13.63
CA GLY A 157 -0.29 10.08 -14.06
C GLY A 157 -0.41 10.72 -15.45
N TYR A 158 -0.96 10.00 -16.42
CA TYR A 158 -1.19 10.53 -17.74
C TYR A 158 -2.18 11.71 -17.74
N LEU A 159 -3.28 11.60 -17.01
CA LEU A 159 -4.26 12.67 -16.90
C LEU A 159 -3.69 13.92 -16.23
N TYR A 160 -2.88 13.75 -15.22
CA TYR A 160 -2.23 14.84 -14.49
C TYR A 160 -1.12 15.50 -15.32
N TYR A 161 -0.13 14.74 -15.75
CA TYR A 161 1.07 15.29 -16.42
C TYR A 161 0.83 15.71 -17.87
N ASN A 162 0.00 14.95 -18.62
CA ASN A 162 -0.17 15.20 -20.06
C ASN A 162 -1.47 15.96 -20.37
N LYS A 163 -2.50 15.84 -19.52
CA LYS A 163 -3.80 16.51 -19.73
C LYS A 163 -4.07 17.65 -18.76
N GLY A 164 -3.19 17.91 -17.79
CA GLY A 164 -3.34 18.99 -16.79
C GLY A 164 -4.55 18.83 -15.87
N ARG A 165 -5.07 17.61 -15.70
CA ARG A 165 -6.19 17.36 -14.77
C ARG A 165 -5.70 17.34 -13.32
N ALA A 166 -6.64 17.46 -12.37
CA ALA A 166 -6.31 17.38 -10.95
C ALA A 166 -5.82 15.99 -10.56
N LEU A 167 -4.92 15.91 -9.58
CA LEU A 167 -4.43 14.63 -9.02
C LEU A 167 -5.47 14.05 -8.07
N LYS A 168 -6.55 13.52 -8.63
CA LYS A 168 -7.70 12.96 -7.92
C LYS A 168 -8.25 11.76 -8.70
N LEU A 169 -8.83 10.78 -7.98
CA LEU A 169 -9.43 9.62 -8.64
C LEU A 169 -10.63 10.04 -9.52
N SER A 170 -11.41 11.01 -9.07
CA SER A 170 -12.52 11.56 -9.85
C SER A 170 -12.11 12.18 -11.18
N SER A 171 -10.83 12.49 -11.38
CA SER A 171 -10.30 13.01 -12.66
C SER A 171 -10.38 12.03 -13.82
N ILE A 172 -10.52 10.73 -13.52
CA ILE A 172 -10.68 9.66 -14.52
C ILE A 172 -12.01 9.84 -15.28
N PHE A 173 -13.04 10.33 -14.59
CA PHE A 173 -14.39 10.44 -15.14
C PHE A 173 -14.52 11.63 -16.09
N PRO A 174 -15.38 11.51 -17.13
CA PRO A 174 -15.68 12.61 -18.05
C PRO A 174 -16.24 13.85 -17.33
N GLY A 175 -16.06 15.03 -17.92
CA GLY A 175 -16.58 16.28 -17.39
C GLY A 175 -18.10 16.31 -17.17
N ARG A 176 -18.85 15.51 -17.94
CA ARG A 176 -20.33 15.37 -17.84
C ARG A 176 -20.79 14.56 -16.62
N THR A 177 -19.89 13.85 -15.93
CA THR A 177 -20.24 13.06 -14.73
C THR A 177 -20.69 13.98 -13.61
N GLN A 178 -21.76 13.62 -12.93
CA GLN A 178 -22.35 14.38 -11.85
C GLN A 178 -21.36 14.67 -10.73
N GLU A 179 -21.33 15.89 -10.24
CA GLU A 179 -20.36 16.35 -9.23
C GLU A 179 -20.49 15.58 -7.90
N TRP A 180 -21.70 15.21 -7.48
CA TRP A 180 -21.88 14.44 -6.26
C TRP A 180 -21.20 13.07 -6.33
N PHE A 181 -21.25 12.41 -7.50
CA PHE A 181 -20.60 11.10 -7.72
C PHE A 181 -19.06 11.23 -7.67
N LYS A 182 -18.52 12.27 -8.30
CA LYS A 182 -17.07 12.56 -8.23
C LYS A 182 -16.63 12.82 -6.79
N ASN A 183 -17.41 13.61 -6.05
CA ASN A 183 -17.11 13.91 -4.65
C ASN A 183 -17.19 12.64 -3.77
N LEU A 184 -18.18 11.79 -4.01
CA LEU A 184 -18.28 10.49 -3.30
C LEU A 184 -17.04 9.64 -3.52
N ILE A 185 -16.58 9.49 -4.76
CA ILE A 185 -15.38 8.70 -5.09
C ILE A 185 -14.13 9.29 -4.43
N ASP A 186 -13.96 10.62 -4.47
CA ASP A 186 -12.80 11.27 -3.82
C ASP A 186 -12.84 11.09 -2.30
N VAL A 187 -14.02 11.13 -1.68
CA VAL A 187 -14.20 10.88 -0.23
C VAL A 187 -13.89 9.42 0.11
N LEU A 188 -14.43 8.46 -0.65
CA LEU A 188 -14.15 7.03 -0.42
C LEU A 188 -12.66 6.72 -0.57
N MET A 189 -11.99 7.31 -1.57
CA MET A 189 -10.55 7.18 -1.73
C MET A 189 -9.80 7.76 -0.54
N ALA A 190 -10.18 8.95 -0.07
CA ALA A 190 -9.55 9.58 1.09
C ALA A 190 -9.72 8.74 2.36
N LEU A 191 -10.90 8.16 2.59
CA LEU A 191 -11.16 7.24 3.70
C LEU A 191 -10.30 5.99 3.60
N GLY A 192 -10.19 5.39 2.40
CA GLY A 192 -9.34 4.24 2.16
C GLY A 192 -7.86 4.54 2.45
N ILE A 193 -7.36 5.70 2.03
CA ILE A 193 -5.98 6.13 2.31
C ILE A 193 -5.77 6.29 3.83
N VAL A 194 -6.68 6.94 4.54
CA VAL A 194 -6.56 7.14 5.99
C VAL A 194 -6.61 5.81 6.72
N ALA A 195 -7.54 4.91 6.35
CA ALA A 195 -7.63 3.57 6.92
C ALA A 195 -6.32 2.79 6.71
N GLY A 196 -5.80 2.77 5.47
CA GLY A 196 -4.54 2.10 5.15
C GLY A 196 -3.33 2.66 5.90
N LEU A 197 -3.22 3.99 6.01
CA LEU A 197 -2.17 4.64 6.79
C LEU A 197 -2.28 4.32 8.28
N THR A 198 -3.49 4.32 8.84
CA THR A 198 -3.72 4.00 10.26
C THR A 198 -3.36 2.54 10.56
N THR A 199 -3.78 1.61 9.70
CA THR A 199 -3.42 0.20 9.82
C THR A 199 -1.90 0.02 9.75
N SER A 200 -1.25 0.61 8.76
CA SER A 200 0.20 0.54 8.61
C SER A 200 0.95 1.13 9.81
N LEU A 201 0.49 2.26 10.34
CA LEU A 201 1.07 2.86 11.55
C LEU A 201 0.91 1.93 12.75
N GLY A 202 -0.28 1.37 12.96
CA GLY A 202 -0.57 0.45 14.06
C GLY A 202 0.30 -0.81 14.02
N LEU A 203 0.38 -1.46 12.86
CA LEU A 203 1.22 -2.64 12.64
C LEU A 203 2.70 -2.31 12.84
N GLY A 204 3.17 -1.19 12.30
CA GLY A 204 4.57 -0.75 12.45
C GLY A 204 4.96 -0.45 13.89
N VAL A 205 4.07 0.20 14.66
CA VAL A 205 4.29 0.45 16.09
C VAL A 205 4.29 -0.86 16.89
N SER A 206 3.37 -1.78 16.60
CA SER A 206 3.33 -3.09 17.26
C SER A 206 4.59 -3.88 17.01
N GLN A 207 5.09 -3.89 15.79
CA GLN A 207 6.32 -4.56 15.41
C GLN A 207 7.55 -3.94 16.07
N LEU A 208 7.63 -2.60 16.05
CA LEU A 208 8.71 -1.87 16.69
C LEU A 208 8.72 -2.13 18.21
N LYS A 209 7.54 -2.08 18.86
CA LYS A 209 7.40 -2.42 20.27
C LYS A 209 7.90 -3.83 20.56
N SER A 210 7.41 -4.82 19.84
CA SER A 210 7.81 -6.22 20.04
C SER A 210 9.32 -6.42 19.87
N GLY A 211 9.92 -5.77 18.88
CA GLY A 211 11.36 -5.82 18.66
C GLY A 211 12.16 -5.19 19.80
N ILE A 212 11.77 -4.00 20.26
CA ILE A 212 12.43 -3.30 21.38
C ILE A 212 12.27 -4.10 22.67
N ASP A 213 11.06 -4.56 22.97
CA ASP A 213 10.79 -5.33 24.19
C ASP A 213 11.60 -6.62 24.22
N TYR A 214 11.74 -7.30 23.09
CA TYR A 214 12.53 -8.52 22.96
C TYR A 214 14.04 -8.27 23.16
N VAL A 215 14.59 -7.28 22.46
CA VAL A 215 16.04 -7.01 22.49
C VAL A 215 16.51 -6.45 23.83
N PHE A 216 15.73 -5.53 24.41
CA PHE A 216 16.10 -4.82 25.64
C PHE A 216 15.43 -5.37 26.89
N MET A 217 14.62 -6.45 26.79
CA MET A 217 13.85 -7.04 27.89
C MET A 217 13.03 -5.99 28.64
N THR A 218 12.38 -5.10 27.92
CA THR A 218 11.58 -3.98 28.43
C THR A 218 10.11 -4.14 28.10
N ASN A 219 9.27 -3.23 28.60
CA ASN A 219 7.88 -3.12 28.21
C ASN A 219 7.56 -1.67 27.85
N VAL A 220 7.84 -1.31 26.61
CA VAL A 220 7.70 0.07 26.12
C VAL A 220 6.21 0.38 25.91
N ASN A 221 5.82 1.60 26.28
CA ASN A 221 4.46 2.07 26.07
C ASN A 221 4.18 2.26 24.57
N PRO A 222 3.18 1.55 23.99
CA PRO A 222 2.88 1.62 22.55
C PRO A 222 2.38 3.02 22.14
N TYR A 223 1.70 3.75 23.01
CA TYR A 223 1.21 5.10 22.70
C TYR A 223 2.35 6.11 22.56
N LEU A 224 3.42 5.94 23.35
CA LEU A 224 4.63 6.77 23.21
C LEU A 224 5.33 6.50 21.88
N LEU A 225 5.47 5.25 21.50
CA LEU A 225 6.03 4.87 20.19
C LEU A 225 5.17 5.41 19.05
N MET A 226 3.85 5.29 19.15
CA MET A 226 2.92 5.82 18.16
C MET A 226 3.07 7.34 18.01
N LEU A 227 3.22 8.06 19.10
CA LEU A 227 3.47 9.50 19.09
C LEU A 227 4.79 9.83 18.37
N ILE A 228 5.88 9.15 18.73
CA ILE A 228 7.20 9.38 18.12
C ILE A 228 7.17 9.10 16.62
N VAL A 229 6.67 7.94 16.22
CA VAL A 229 6.59 7.55 14.80
C VAL A 229 5.66 8.49 14.03
N GLY A 230 4.53 8.88 14.62
CA GLY A 230 3.60 9.86 14.04
C GLY A 230 4.23 11.24 13.84
N LEU A 231 5.03 11.72 14.80
CA LEU A 231 5.76 13.00 14.67
C LEU A 231 6.81 12.92 13.56
N VAL A 232 7.57 11.84 13.46
CA VAL A 232 8.56 11.63 12.38
C VAL A 232 7.86 11.57 11.01
N ALA A 233 6.75 10.84 10.89
CA ALA A 233 5.98 10.78 9.67
C ALA A 233 5.42 12.16 9.27
N THR A 234 4.85 12.91 10.23
CA THR A 234 4.31 14.25 10.01
C THR A 234 5.42 15.22 9.58
N TRP A 235 6.58 15.17 10.25
CA TRP A 235 7.74 15.97 9.86
C TRP A 235 8.22 15.65 8.44
N SER A 236 8.29 14.35 8.10
CA SER A 236 8.69 13.89 6.78
C SER A 236 7.75 14.44 5.69
N VAL A 237 6.43 14.35 5.89
CA VAL A 237 5.43 14.84 4.94
C VAL A 237 5.48 16.37 4.82
N ASN A 238 5.58 17.10 5.95
CA ASN A 238 5.64 18.55 5.94
C ASN A 238 6.93 19.10 5.28
N SER A 239 8.01 18.35 5.34
CA SER A 239 9.27 18.68 4.66
C SER A 239 9.19 18.51 3.14
N GLY A 240 8.09 17.88 2.66
CA GLY A 240 7.77 17.66 1.26
C GLY A 240 8.45 16.45 0.65
N LEU A 241 7.90 16.02 -0.49
CA LEU A 241 8.30 14.80 -1.19
C LEU A 241 9.80 14.79 -1.54
N LYS A 242 10.34 15.93 -1.99
CA LYS A 242 11.74 16.03 -2.46
C LYS A 242 12.77 16.03 -1.33
N ARG A 243 12.37 16.32 -0.10
CA ARG A 243 13.28 16.40 1.06
C ARG A 243 13.00 15.31 2.07
N GLY A 244 11.89 15.40 2.79
CA GLY A 244 11.58 14.47 3.87
C GLY A 244 11.31 13.05 3.42
N VAL A 245 10.31 12.86 2.55
CA VAL A 245 9.91 11.52 2.09
C VAL A 245 11.05 10.83 1.33
N LYS A 246 11.68 11.53 0.38
CA LYS A 246 12.80 11.00 -0.40
C LYS A 246 13.97 10.57 0.50
N TRP A 247 14.37 11.43 1.47
CA TRP A 247 15.50 11.13 2.35
C TRP A 247 15.21 9.91 3.22
N LEU A 248 14.02 9.87 3.83
CA LEU A 248 13.62 8.76 4.70
C LEU A 248 13.50 7.44 3.90
N SER A 249 12.91 7.48 2.71
CA SER A 249 12.80 6.31 1.84
C SER A 249 14.17 5.79 1.39
N ASN A 250 15.09 6.67 1.01
CA ASN A 250 16.45 6.27 0.63
C ASN A 250 17.18 5.61 1.80
N LEU A 251 17.11 6.21 3.01
CA LEU A 251 17.71 5.64 4.22
C LEU A 251 17.12 4.26 4.53
N SER A 252 15.80 4.14 4.53
CA SER A 252 15.09 2.88 4.79
C SER A 252 15.47 1.80 3.77
N SER A 253 15.56 2.14 2.48
CA SER A 253 15.97 1.18 1.44
C SER A 253 17.39 0.68 1.63
N ILE A 254 18.32 1.55 2.05
CA ILE A 254 19.70 1.14 2.35
C ILE A 254 19.72 0.19 3.55
N LEU A 255 18.99 0.51 4.62
CA LEU A 255 18.91 -0.33 5.82
C LEU A 255 18.29 -1.71 5.51
N VAL A 256 17.20 -1.73 4.73
CA VAL A 256 16.57 -2.99 4.28
C VAL A 256 17.53 -3.81 3.43
N PHE A 257 18.25 -3.18 2.51
CA PHE A 257 19.24 -3.89 1.69
C PHE A 257 20.36 -4.50 2.55
N ILE A 258 20.90 -3.76 3.51
CA ILE A 258 21.90 -4.26 4.47
C ILE A 258 21.33 -5.45 5.25
N LEU A 259 20.10 -5.33 5.76
CA LEU A 259 19.42 -6.39 6.50
C LEU A 259 19.27 -7.66 5.65
N LEU A 260 18.84 -7.55 4.40
CA LEU A 260 18.69 -8.66 3.48
C LEU A 260 20.04 -9.36 3.21
N VAL A 261 21.10 -8.58 3.02
CA VAL A 261 22.46 -9.14 2.85
C VAL A 261 22.90 -9.90 4.10
N VAL A 262 22.72 -9.31 5.28
CA VAL A 262 23.08 -9.96 6.56
C VAL A 262 22.30 -11.25 6.75
N ILE A 263 20.98 -11.24 6.56
CA ILE A 263 20.14 -12.44 6.68
C ILE A 263 20.57 -13.51 5.66
N SER A 264 20.85 -13.12 4.41
CA SER A 264 21.30 -14.06 3.37
C SER A 264 22.63 -14.71 3.72
N VAL A 265 23.58 -13.93 4.24
CA VAL A 265 24.88 -14.45 4.69
C VAL A 265 24.72 -15.40 5.88
N LEU A 266 23.92 -15.03 6.87
CA LEU A 266 23.65 -15.87 8.04
C LEU A 266 22.91 -17.17 7.64
N ALA A 267 21.94 -17.08 6.74
CA ALA A 267 21.25 -18.25 6.19
C ALA A 267 22.23 -19.17 5.45
N TYR A 268 23.10 -18.63 4.62
CA TYR A 268 24.14 -19.40 3.92
C TYR A 268 25.10 -20.10 4.88
N MET A 269 25.49 -19.45 5.97
CA MET A 269 26.37 -20.01 6.97
C MET A 269 25.73 -21.12 7.83
N ASN A 270 24.43 -21.01 8.10
CA ASN A 270 23.71 -21.90 9.01
C ASN A 270 22.89 -23.00 8.32
N LEU A 271 22.55 -22.82 7.05
CA LEU A 271 21.77 -23.78 6.29
C LEU A 271 22.68 -24.50 5.27
N ASN A 272 22.58 -25.83 5.20
CA ASN A 272 23.07 -26.58 4.05
C ASN A 272 22.22 -26.16 2.84
N VAL A 273 22.76 -25.28 2.03
CA VAL A 273 22.09 -24.64 0.86
C VAL A 273 21.45 -25.66 -0.09
N SER A 274 21.97 -26.90 -0.13
CA SER A 274 21.45 -28.00 -0.95
C SER A 274 19.96 -28.33 -0.67
N ASN A 275 19.47 -28.13 0.55
CA ASN A 275 18.09 -28.42 0.91
C ASN A 275 17.13 -27.23 0.64
N THR A 276 17.64 -26.00 0.58
CA THR A 276 16.82 -24.81 0.41
C THR A 276 16.50 -24.53 -1.07
N ILE A 277 17.41 -24.87 -1.98
CA ILE A 277 17.22 -24.67 -3.42
C ILE A 277 16.17 -25.64 -4.00
N GLY A 278 16.02 -26.82 -3.39
CA GLY A 278 15.01 -27.82 -3.79
C GLY A 278 13.55 -27.35 -3.61
N TYR A 279 13.30 -26.34 -2.78
CA TYR A 279 11.95 -25.80 -2.55
C TYR A 279 11.62 -24.56 -3.40
N THR A 280 12.58 -24.04 -4.17
CA THR A 280 12.40 -22.80 -4.97
C THR A 280 12.38 -23.03 -6.48
N LEU A 281 12.55 -24.26 -6.95
CA LEU A 281 12.43 -24.70 -8.35
C LEU A 281 11.27 -25.67 -8.52
#